data_368d8316e3242a46d132bac930a0b0df
#
_entry.id   368d8316e3242a46d132bac930a0b0df
#
_cell.length_a   1.000
_cell.length_b   1.000
_cell.length_c   1.000
_cell.angle_alpha   90.00
_cell.angle_beta   90.00
_cell.angle_gamma   90.00
#
_symmetry.space_group_name_H-M   'P 1'
#
loop_
_entity.id
_entity.type
_entity.pdbx_description
1 polymer ?
#
loop_
_entity_poly.entity_id
_entity_poly.type
_entity_poly.pdbx_seq_one_letter_code
_entity_poly.pdbx_strand_id
1 'polypeptide(L)'
;VRTRKLVLLTAAAAALALAAPAVASAGTVTMSGSTSIYPLATALAKGCVKGPCKGTTFRILQGGSDVGVNDAARGRVTFGLSSRDPQSSDPGGLVFNRVARDGVCIVTNPANRLANISRATVQAIFSGRVRNWSDVPGAKVSGPIQLITRTPASGTADAFQNIFMGQNLRVAGNASQKASNGLVQQGIRSSKNAIAYLDFKFTAGTAPAPFNGVPCTLRNAKSGQYDGVRNLWLVSRGKPTGDGAKFLSYAKGAGQSVVAKGWVPLR
;
A
#
# COMPACT_ATOMS: atom_id res chain seq x y z
N VAL A 1 52.19 -83.09 -6.28
CA VAL A 1 52.02 -81.62 -6.26
C VAL A 1 50.62 -81.28 -6.77
N ARG A 2 49.72 -80.83 -5.83
CA ARG A 2 48.33 -80.45 -6.19
C ARG A 2 48.20 -78.92 -6.05
N THR A 3 48.06 -78.25 -7.12
CA THR A 3 47.75 -76.82 -7.26
C THR A 3 46.25 -76.54 -6.98
N ARG A 4 45.94 -75.82 -5.87
CA ARG A 4 44.57 -75.31 -5.62
C ARG A 4 44.38 -73.98 -6.33
N LYS A 5 43.38 -73.92 -7.21
CA LYS A 5 42.93 -72.68 -7.82
C LYS A 5 42.01 -71.95 -6.84
N LEU A 6 42.39 -70.74 -6.48
CA LEU A 6 41.58 -69.81 -5.66
C LEU A 6 40.64 -69.03 -6.60
N VAL A 7 39.35 -69.22 -6.37
CA VAL A 7 38.30 -68.46 -7.12
C VAL A 7 37.96 -67.25 -6.28
N LEU A 8 38.28 -66.06 -6.77
CA LEU A 8 37.86 -64.76 -6.19
C LEU A 8 36.45 -64.47 -6.67
N LEU A 9 35.45 -64.48 -5.78
CA LEU A 9 34.14 -63.90 -6.00
C LEU A 9 34.17 -62.38 -5.69
N THR A 10 34.06 -61.58 -6.71
CA THR A 10 33.82 -60.13 -6.57
C THR A 10 32.33 -59.88 -6.37
N ALA A 11 31.91 -59.52 -5.15
CA ALA A 11 30.55 -59.02 -4.88
C ALA A 11 30.44 -57.54 -5.29
N ALA A 12 29.71 -57.27 -6.34
CA ALA A 12 29.33 -55.90 -6.73
C ALA A 12 28.15 -55.43 -5.84
N ALA A 13 28.44 -54.57 -4.89
CA ALA A 13 27.41 -53.89 -4.08
C ALA A 13 26.84 -52.70 -4.91
N ALA A 14 25.63 -52.83 -5.44
CA ALA A 14 24.92 -51.77 -6.05
C ALA A 14 24.33 -50.85 -4.97
N ALA A 15 24.93 -49.64 -4.79
CA ALA A 15 24.40 -48.62 -3.93
C ALA A 15 23.21 -47.92 -4.59
N LEU A 16 21.98 -48.27 -4.22
CA LEU A 16 20.79 -47.51 -4.54
C LEU A 16 20.85 -46.21 -3.73
N ALA A 17 21.23 -45.10 -4.38
CA ALA A 17 21.07 -43.78 -3.80
C ALA A 17 19.55 -43.44 -3.79
N LEU A 18 18.91 -43.56 -2.64
CA LEU A 18 17.58 -42.99 -2.40
C LEU A 18 17.70 -41.49 -2.47
N ALA A 19 17.29 -40.91 -3.62
CA ALA A 19 17.06 -39.49 -3.74
C ALA A 19 15.88 -39.10 -2.83
N ALA A 20 16.17 -38.66 -1.60
CA ALA A 20 15.15 -38.08 -0.75
C ALA A 20 14.59 -36.85 -1.45
N PRO A 21 13.25 -36.71 -1.56
CA PRO A 21 12.68 -35.51 -2.15
C PRO A 21 13.15 -34.31 -1.32
N ALA A 22 13.82 -33.35 -1.95
CA ALA A 22 14.20 -32.12 -1.32
C ALA A 22 12.90 -31.42 -0.85
N VAL A 23 12.64 -31.46 0.44
CA VAL A 23 11.54 -30.71 1.05
C VAL A 23 11.86 -29.26 0.80
N ALA A 24 11.19 -28.63 -0.16
CA ALA A 24 11.34 -27.23 -0.44
C ALA A 24 11.05 -26.47 0.88
N SER A 25 12.08 -25.91 1.48
CA SER A 25 11.91 -25.09 2.68
C SER A 25 10.90 -24.00 2.39
N ALA A 26 9.81 -23.99 3.14
CA ALA A 26 8.77 -22.97 3.02
C ALA A 26 9.40 -21.60 3.27
N GLY A 27 9.52 -20.78 2.23
CA GLY A 27 10.13 -19.46 2.33
C GLY A 27 9.23 -18.49 3.09
N THR A 28 9.83 -17.42 3.59
CA THR A 28 9.08 -16.31 4.21
C THR A 28 9.23 -15.06 3.36
N VAL A 29 8.09 -14.48 2.96
CA VAL A 29 8.03 -13.15 2.33
C VAL A 29 7.69 -12.12 3.41
N THR A 30 8.63 -11.22 3.68
CA THR A 30 8.48 -10.15 4.66
C THR A 30 8.17 -8.83 3.95
N MET A 31 7.26 -8.05 4.54
CA MET A 31 6.88 -6.73 4.03
C MET A 31 6.74 -5.73 5.16
N SER A 32 7.08 -4.47 4.91
CA SER A 32 6.84 -3.37 5.84
C SER A 32 6.49 -2.09 5.10
N GLY A 33 5.79 -1.16 5.73
CA GLY A 33 5.62 0.19 5.19
C GLY A 33 4.18 0.69 5.17
N SER A 34 3.75 1.19 4.03
CA SER A 34 2.51 1.94 3.88
C SER A 34 1.26 1.25 4.42
N THR A 35 0.54 1.95 5.29
CA THR A 35 -0.76 1.50 5.82
C THR A 35 -1.85 1.43 4.74
N SER A 36 -1.68 2.12 3.62
CA SER A 36 -2.60 2.15 2.49
C SER A 36 -2.58 0.86 1.68
N ILE A 37 -1.39 0.38 1.36
CA ILE A 37 -1.22 -0.86 0.57
C ILE A 37 -1.33 -2.12 1.46
N TYR A 38 -1.23 -1.98 2.79
CA TYR A 38 -1.30 -3.11 3.73
C TYR A 38 -2.53 -4.02 3.51
N PRO A 39 -3.77 -3.50 3.35
CA PRO A 39 -4.93 -4.35 3.08
C PRO A 39 -4.82 -5.09 1.74
N LEU A 40 -4.26 -4.45 0.71
CA LEU A 40 -4.02 -5.08 -0.60
C LEU A 40 -2.97 -6.18 -0.50
N ALA A 41 -1.81 -5.89 0.11
CA ALA A 41 -0.74 -6.86 0.30
C ALA A 41 -1.23 -8.10 1.06
N THR A 42 -2.04 -7.90 2.10
CA THR A 42 -2.68 -8.98 2.86
C THR A 42 -3.63 -9.81 1.99
N ALA A 43 -4.47 -9.16 1.18
CA ALA A 43 -5.40 -9.85 0.29
C ALA A 43 -4.67 -10.64 -0.81
N LEU A 44 -3.62 -10.06 -1.39
CA LEU A 44 -2.76 -10.73 -2.37
C LEU A 44 -2.02 -11.92 -1.77
N ALA A 45 -1.45 -11.79 -0.56
CA ALA A 45 -0.81 -12.89 0.16
C ALA A 45 -1.78 -14.05 0.40
N LYS A 46 -2.99 -13.76 0.92
CA LYS A 46 -4.07 -14.75 1.11
C LYS A 46 -4.49 -15.46 -0.19
N GLY A 47 -4.47 -14.74 -1.32
CA GLY A 47 -4.75 -15.33 -2.63
C GLY A 47 -3.59 -16.19 -3.14
N CYS A 48 -2.35 -15.71 -2.99
CA CYS A 48 -1.16 -16.39 -3.49
C CYS A 48 -0.91 -17.75 -2.81
N VAL A 49 -1.14 -17.87 -1.51
CA VAL A 49 -0.95 -19.14 -0.77
C VAL A 49 -1.92 -20.24 -1.19
N LYS A 50 -3.03 -19.88 -1.85
CA LYS A 50 -3.96 -20.84 -2.45
C LYS A 50 -3.49 -21.36 -3.82
N GLY A 51 -2.37 -20.85 -4.34
CA GLY A 51 -1.83 -21.19 -5.65
C GLY A 51 -0.29 -21.15 -5.65
N PRO A 52 0.36 -20.21 -6.38
CA PRO A 52 1.80 -20.27 -6.65
C PRO A 52 2.69 -20.07 -5.41
N CYS A 53 2.15 -19.53 -4.31
CA CYS A 53 2.87 -19.36 -3.05
C CYS A 53 2.45 -20.39 -1.99
N LYS A 54 1.95 -21.56 -2.38
CA LYS A 54 1.60 -22.62 -1.43
C LYS A 54 2.81 -22.97 -0.55
N GLY A 55 2.61 -22.96 0.77
CA GLY A 55 3.66 -23.17 1.76
C GLY A 55 4.45 -21.93 2.16
N THR A 56 4.33 -20.81 1.43
CA THR A 56 5.02 -19.55 1.80
C THR A 56 4.35 -18.88 2.98
N THR A 57 5.14 -18.46 3.96
CA THR A 57 4.70 -17.61 5.08
C THR A 57 4.83 -16.13 4.70
N PHE A 58 3.85 -15.31 5.10
CA PHE A 58 3.85 -13.87 4.89
C PHE A 58 3.86 -13.12 6.22
N ARG A 59 4.81 -12.18 6.39
CA ARG A 59 4.87 -11.25 7.54
C ARG A 59 4.77 -9.83 7.02
N ILE A 60 3.71 -9.12 7.41
CA ILE A 60 3.39 -7.78 6.87
C ILE A 60 3.24 -6.81 8.03
N LEU A 61 4.08 -5.77 8.07
CA LEU A 61 4.12 -4.75 9.10
C LEU A 61 3.74 -3.37 8.54
N GLN A 62 3.19 -2.51 9.37
CA GLN A 62 2.83 -1.14 9.03
C GLN A 62 3.84 -0.14 9.59
N GLY A 63 4.14 0.95 8.86
CA GLY A 63 5.11 1.96 9.32
C GLY A 63 5.15 3.25 8.49
N GLY A 64 4.40 3.33 7.39
CA GLY A 64 4.50 4.41 6.41
C GLY A 64 5.36 4.04 5.20
N SER A 65 5.21 4.77 4.09
CA SER A 65 5.91 4.44 2.84
C SER A 65 7.42 4.57 2.96
N ASP A 66 7.93 5.60 3.63
CA ASP A 66 9.37 5.81 3.77
C ASP A 66 10.03 4.72 4.62
N VAL A 67 9.31 4.21 5.64
CA VAL A 67 9.78 3.04 6.40
C VAL A 67 9.93 1.83 5.48
N GLY A 68 8.91 1.55 4.65
CA GLY A 68 8.96 0.44 3.70
C GLY A 68 10.08 0.56 2.66
N VAL A 69 10.25 1.75 2.08
CA VAL A 69 11.32 2.04 1.11
C VAL A 69 12.69 1.83 1.76
N ASN A 70 12.91 2.38 2.96
CA ASN A 70 14.17 2.24 3.69
C ASN A 70 14.45 0.79 4.14
N ASP A 71 13.43 0.05 4.57
CA ASP A 71 13.59 -1.35 4.95
C ASP A 71 13.94 -2.23 3.74
N ALA A 72 13.34 -1.97 2.57
CA ALA A 72 13.72 -2.63 1.32
C ALA A 72 15.15 -2.30 0.93
N ALA A 73 15.57 -1.04 0.99
CA ALA A 73 16.92 -0.60 0.66
C ALA A 73 17.99 -1.31 1.54
N ARG A 74 17.68 -1.49 2.82
CA ARG A 74 18.55 -2.17 3.79
C ARG A 74 18.47 -3.70 3.73
N GLY A 75 17.63 -4.27 2.85
CA GLY A 75 17.41 -5.72 2.76
C GLY A 75 16.73 -6.34 3.99
N ARG A 76 16.05 -5.53 4.83
CA ARG A 76 15.34 -5.99 6.02
C ARG A 76 14.04 -6.72 5.70
N VAL A 77 13.47 -6.43 4.54
CA VAL A 77 12.23 -7.02 4.04
C VAL A 77 12.36 -7.43 2.57
N THR A 78 11.56 -8.41 2.18
CA THR A 78 11.47 -8.82 0.77
C THR A 78 10.88 -7.70 -0.08
N PHE A 79 9.86 -7.00 0.45
CA PHE A 79 9.25 -5.84 -0.18
C PHE A 79 8.94 -4.72 0.80
N GLY A 80 9.35 -3.51 0.47
CA GLY A 80 8.79 -2.30 1.03
C GLY A 80 7.41 -2.01 0.43
N LEU A 81 6.47 -1.61 1.25
CA LEU A 81 5.14 -1.19 0.83
C LEU A 81 5.14 0.34 0.66
N SER A 82 4.94 0.83 -0.56
CA SER A 82 4.87 2.27 -0.83
C SER A 82 3.57 2.66 -1.52
N SER A 83 3.00 3.78 -1.10
CA SER A 83 1.84 4.43 -1.70
C SER A 83 2.16 5.87 -2.14
N ARG A 84 3.44 6.15 -2.35
CA ARG A 84 3.98 7.29 -3.09
C ARG A 84 4.85 6.80 -4.22
N ASP A 85 5.02 7.61 -5.22
CA ASP A 85 5.92 7.34 -6.33
C ASP A 85 7.40 7.40 -5.89
N PRO A 86 8.34 6.84 -6.68
CA PRO A 86 9.77 6.99 -6.45
C PRO A 86 10.16 8.46 -6.33
N GLN A 87 11.13 8.76 -5.46
CA GLN A 87 11.69 10.09 -5.25
C GLN A 87 13.20 10.07 -5.53
N SER A 88 13.75 11.19 -5.95
CA SER A 88 15.20 11.33 -6.19
C SER A 88 16.04 11.13 -4.93
N SER A 89 15.44 11.32 -3.76
CA SER A 89 16.04 11.08 -2.45
C SER A 89 15.99 9.63 -1.99
N ASP A 90 15.30 8.73 -2.71
CA ASP A 90 15.25 7.32 -2.35
C ASP A 90 16.62 6.65 -2.54
N PRO A 91 17.00 5.70 -1.67
CA PRO A 91 18.25 4.96 -1.82
C PRO A 91 18.35 4.26 -3.18
N GLY A 92 19.55 4.21 -3.74
CA GLY A 92 19.82 3.54 -5.01
C GLY A 92 19.60 2.02 -4.97
N GLY A 93 19.46 1.40 -6.14
CA GLY A 93 19.30 -0.05 -6.29
C GLY A 93 17.90 -0.58 -5.96
N LEU A 94 16.92 0.31 -5.78
CA LEU A 94 15.53 -0.06 -5.55
C LEU A 94 14.75 -0.22 -6.86
N VAL A 95 13.88 -1.21 -6.89
CA VAL A 95 12.93 -1.45 -7.97
C VAL A 95 11.51 -1.25 -7.45
N PHE A 96 10.83 -0.23 -7.95
CA PHE A 96 9.44 0.05 -7.65
C PHE A 96 8.54 -0.74 -8.59
N ASN A 97 7.89 -1.77 -8.08
CA ASN A 97 7.00 -2.64 -8.83
C ASN A 97 5.56 -2.19 -8.61
N ARG A 98 4.97 -1.48 -9.58
CA ARG A 98 3.55 -1.08 -9.50
C ARG A 98 2.67 -2.33 -9.53
N VAL A 99 1.73 -2.42 -8.58
CA VAL A 99 0.81 -3.56 -8.45
C VAL A 99 -0.65 -3.14 -8.50
N ALA A 100 -0.96 -1.88 -8.24
CA ALA A 100 -2.31 -1.32 -8.30
C ALA A 100 -2.24 0.21 -8.35
N ARG A 101 -3.43 0.84 -8.47
CA ARG A 101 -3.66 2.25 -8.12
C ARG A 101 -4.76 2.34 -7.07
N ASP A 102 -4.81 3.45 -6.32
CA ASP A 102 -5.76 3.67 -5.25
C ASP A 102 -6.23 5.13 -5.24
N GLY A 103 -7.43 5.39 -4.74
CA GLY A 103 -7.94 6.76 -4.61
C GLY A 103 -7.58 7.38 -3.26
N VAL A 104 -7.26 8.66 -3.29
CA VAL A 104 -7.14 9.53 -2.12
C VAL A 104 -8.37 10.43 -2.07
N CYS A 105 -9.24 10.21 -1.09
CA CYS A 105 -10.50 10.93 -0.91
C CYS A 105 -10.34 12.04 0.12
N ILE A 106 -10.83 13.24 -0.14
CA ILE A 106 -11.06 14.25 0.89
C ILE A 106 -12.28 13.78 1.70
N VAL A 107 -12.15 13.73 3.02
CA VAL A 107 -13.19 13.20 3.90
C VAL A 107 -13.52 14.15 5.04
N THR A 108 -14.79 14.24 5.38
CA THR A 108 -15.30 14.94 6.56
C THR A 108 -16.05 13.96 7.47
N ASN A 109 -16.44 14.43 8.64
CA ASN A 109 -17.41 13.70 9.47
C ASN A 109 -18.77 13.60 8.75
N PRO A 110 -19.55 12.52 8.93
CA PRO A 110 -20.88 12.38 8.32
C PRO A 110 -21.84 13.54 8.63
N ALA A 111 -21.70 14.20 9.81
CA ALA A 111 -22.48 15.38 10.16
C ALA A 111 -22.15 16.61 9.27
N ASN A 112 -21.00 16.61 8.63
CA ASN A 112 -20.56 17.68 7.72
C ASN A 112 -20.36 17.15 6.28
N ARG A 113 -21.34 16.47 5.74
CA ARG A 113 -21.30 15.94 4.37
C ARG A 113 -21.33 17.09 3.35
N LEU A 114 -20.21 17.32 2.67
CA LEU A 114 -20.11 18.28 1.58
C LEU A 114 -20.66 17.66 0.29
N ALA A 115 -21.45 18.45 -0.45
CA ALA A 115 -21.97 18.05 -1.77
C ALA A 115 -20.84 18.06 -2.83
N ASN A 116 -19.84 18.93 -2.63
CA ASN A 116 -18.66 19.06 -3.50
C ASN A 116 -17.55 19.79 -2.74
N ILE A 117 -16.30 19.57 -3.15
CA ILE A 117 -15.16 20.38 -2.72
C ILE A 117 -14.23 20.63 -3.92
N SER A 118 -13.92 21.91 -4.18
CA SER A 118 -13.00 22.28 -5.26
C SER A 118 -11.54 22.16 -4.80
N ARG A 119 -10.60 22.06 -5.76
CA ARG A 119 -9.17 22.14 -5.46
C ARG A 119 -8.81 23.42 -4.70
N ALA A 120 -9.36 24.56 -5.11
CA ALA A 120 -9.11 25.83 -4.43
C ALA A 120 -9.58 25.81 -2.96
N THR A 121 -10.75 25.22 -2.68
CA THR A 121 -11.27 25.07 -1.32
C THR A 121 -10.40 24.13 -0.50
N VAL A 122 -9.97 22.96 -1.04
CA VAL A 122 -9.03 22.06 -0.38
C VAL A 122 -7.74 22.80 -0.02
N GLN A 123 -7.16 23.52 -0.96
CA GLN A 123 -5.95 24.29 -0.77
C GLN A 123 -6.12 25.38 0.31
N ALA A 124 -7.24 26.11 0.28
CA ALA A 124 -7.52 27.16 1.26
C ALA A 124 -7.67 26.60 2.68
N ILE A 125 -8.38 25.49 2.83
CA ILE A 125 -8.57 24.82 4.12
C ILE A 125 -7.24 24.24 4.63
N PHE A 126 -6.58 23.40 3.83
CA PHE A 126 -5.39 22.70 4.31
C PHE A 126 -4.16 23.59 4.47
N SER A 127 -4.07 24.72 3.77
CA SER A 127 -3.03 25.74 4.02
C SER A 127 -3.34 26.62 5.24
N GLY A 128 -4.52 26.50 5.86
CA GLY A 128 -4.93 27.32 7.01
C GLY A 128 -5.40 28.71 6.65
N ARG A 129 -5.64 29.03 5.37
CA ARG A 129 -6.24 30.31 4.94
C ARG A 129 -7.72 30.37 5.32
N VAL A 130 -8.46 29.28 5.18
CA VAL A 130 -9.82 29.10 5.67
C VAL A 130 -9.77 28.28 6.95
N ARG A 131 -10.29 28.82 8.06
CA ARG A 131 -10.18 28.23 9.40
C ARG A 131 -11.51 27.91 10.04
N ASN A 132 -12.62 28.38 9.46
CA ASN A 132 -13.97 28.14 9.97
C ASN A 132 -14.84 27.49 8.92
N TRP A 133 -15.71 26.59 9.34
CA TRP A 133 -16.67 25.91 8.45
C TRP A 133 -17.71 26.87 7.89
N SER A 134 -18.05 27.95 8.60
CA SER A 134 -18.93 29.01 8.08
C SER A 134 -18.43 29.68 6.80
N ASP A 135 -17.10 29.64 6.57
CA ASP A 135 -16.48 30.21 5.39
C ASP A 135 -16.37 29.22 4.21
N VAL A 136 -16.86 27.98 4.42
CA VAL A 136 -16.82 26.90 3.41
C VAL A 136 -18.19 26.71 2.80
N PRO A 137 -18.39 26.96 1.49
CA PRO A 137 -19.68 26.78 0.84
C PRO A 137 -20.20 25.34 0.99
N GLY A 138 -21.45 25.21 1.43
CA GLY A 138 -22.13 23.92 1.57
C GLY A 138 -21.77 23.14 2.84
N ALA A 139 -20.96 23.70 3.74
CA ALA A 139 -20.72 23.11 5.05
C ALA A 139 -22.05 22.97 5.83
N LYS A 140 -22.16 21.86 6.60
CA LYS A 140 -23.34 21.55 7.42
C LYS A 140 -23.11 21.80 8.90
N VAL A 141 -21.92 22.22 9.27
CA VAL A 141 -21.51 22.58 10.63
C VAL A 141 -20.84 23.96 10.60
N SER A 142 -20.68 24.56 11.75
CA SER A 142 -19.98 25.85 11.95
C SER A 142 -18.83 25.68 12.93
N GLY A 143 -18.03 26.76 13.10
CA GLY A 143 -16.91 26.81 14.01
C GLY A 143 -15.58 26.34 13.42
N PRO A 144 -14.53 26.27 14.26
CA PRO A 144 -13.17 26.02 13.80
C PRO A 144 -13.01 24.68 13.08
N ILE A 145 -12.33 24.69 11.95
CA ILE A 145 -11.96 23.50 11.18
C ILE A 145 -10.83 22.76 11.92
N GLN A 146 -11.04 21.48 12.20
CA GLN A 146 -10.03 20.60 12.74
C GLN A 146 -9.32 19.88 11.58
N LEU A 147 -8.11 20.33 11.25
CA LEU A 147 -7.28 19.69 10.23
C LEU A 147 -6.64 18.42 10.78
N ILE A 148 -6.81 17.31 10.06
CA ILE A 148 -6.11 16.07 10.33
C ILE A 148 -5.28 15.71 9.09
N THR A 149 -4.00 15.44 9.32
CA THR A 149 -3.05 15.04 8.28
C THR A 149 -2.30 13.79 8.69
N ARG A 150 -1.38 13.34 7.86
CA ARG A 150 -0.51 12.20 8.12
C ARG A 150 0.89 12.69 8.48
N THR A 151 1.63 11.83 9.21
CA THR A 151 3.06 12.05 9.48
C THR A 151 3.87 12.11 8.17
N PRO A 152 5.06 12.74 8.15
CA PRO A 152 5.88 12.91 6.94
C PRO A 152 6.22 11.60 6.23
N ALA A 153 6.44 10.49 6.95
CA ALA A 153 6.75 9.18 6.37
C ALA A 153 5.60 8.54 5.57
N SER A 154 4.43 9.21 5.50
CA SER A 154 3.23 8.69 4.86
C SER A 154 3.21 8.99 3.36
N GLY A 155 3.19 7.95 2.54
CA GLY A 155 2.94 8.10 1.10
C GLY A 155 1.54 8.64 0.77
N THR A 156 0.57 8.59 1.70
CA THR A 156 -0.72 9.27 1.52
C THR A 156 -0.59 10.78 1.70
N ALA A 157 0.28 11.23 2.62
CA ALA A 157 0.61 12.67 2.74
C ALA A 157 1.31 13.18 1.48
N ASP A 158 2.28 12.41 0.96
CA ASP A 158 2.97 12.74 -0.29
C ASP A 158 1.98 12.81 -1.47
N ALA A 159 1.14 11.80 -1.65
CA ALA A 159 0.12 11.80 -2.70
C ALA A 159 -0.87 12.96 -2.55
N PHE A 160 -1.32 13.26 -1.32
CA PHE A 160 -2.19 14.41 -1.06
C PHE A 160 -1.51 15.73 -1.44
N GLN A 161 -0.25 15.89 -1.05
CA GLN A 161 0.55 17.06 -1.40
C GLN A 161 0.62 17.25 -2.92
N ASN A 162 0.97 16.20 -3.65
CA ASN A 162 1.18 16.27 -5.09
C ASN A 162 -0.14 16.44 -5.88
N ILE A 163 -1.19 15.72 -5.48
CA ILE A 163 -2.47 15.72 -6.20
C ILE A 163 -3.31 16.97 -5.88
N PHE A 164 -3.42 17.34 -4.61
CA PHE A 164 -4.38 18.35 -4.17
C PHE A 164 -3.75 19.71 -3.86
N MET A 165 -2.60 19.73 -3.17
CA MET A 165 -1.96 20.97 -2.74
C MET A 165 -1.07 21.58 -3.81
N GLY A 166 -0.43 20.77 -4.63
CA GLY A 166 0.58 21.22 -5.59
C GLY A 166 1.91 21.56 -4.91
N GLN A 167 2.82 22.19 -5.66
CA GLN A 167 4.20 22.39 -5.19
C GLN A 167 4.38 23.62 -4.28
N ASN A 168 3.53 24.63 -4.44
CA ASN A 168 3.69 25.94 -3.81
C ASN A 168 2.99 26.08 -2.43
N LEU A 169 2.08 25.17 -2.10
CA LEU A 169 1.34 25.18 -0.85
C LEU A 169 1.78 24.02 0.04
N ARG A 170 1.65 24.21 1.36
CA ARG A 170 1.90 23.16 2.34
C ARG A 170 0.72 23.07 3.29
N VAL A 171 0.54 21.89 3.88
CA VAL A 171 -0.43 21.71 4.95
C VAL A 171 -0.01 22.55 6.16
N ALA A 172 -0.96 23.25 6.77
CA ALA A 172 -0.72 24.12 7.92
C ALA A 172 -0.10 23.35 9.09
N GLY A 173 0.87 23.97 9.76
CA GLY A 173 1.64 23.35 10.84
C GLY A 173 0.83 22.95 12.07
N ASN A 174 -0.37 23.52 12.26
CA ASN A 174 -1.30 23.18 13.33
C ASN A 174 -2.18 21.95 13.04
N ALA A 175 -2.03 21.31 11.88
CA ALA A 175 -2.77 20.09 11.56
C ALA A 175 -2.36 18.92 12.46
N SER A 176 -3.35 18.20 13.00
CA SER A 176 -3.12 17.01 13.83
C SER A 176 -2.57 15.86 12.99
N GLN A 177 -1.31 15.50 13.20
CA GLN A 177 -0.64 14.43 12.46
C GLN A 177 -1.01 13.03 12.99
N LYS A 178 -1.32 12.11 12.11
CA LYS A 178 -1.65 10.71 12.43
C LYS A 178 -0.72 9.74 11.70
N ALA A 179 -0.24 8.72 12.41
CA ALA A 179 0.70 7.74 11.88
C ALA A 179 0.08 6.74 10.89
N SER A 180 -1.26 6.54 10.92
CA SER A 180 -1.94 5.55 10.07
C SER A 180 -3.27 6.07 9.52
N ASN A 181 -3.76 5.45 8.43
CA ASN A 181 -5.11 5.73 7.90
C ASN A 181 -6.21 5.40 8.92
N GLY A 182 -6.04 4.34 9.72
CA GLY A 182 -6.99 3.99 10.77
C GLY A 182 -7.13 5.09 11.83
N LEU A 183 -6.02 5.71 12.26
CA LEU A 183 -6.04 6.83 13.20
C LEU A 183 -6.66 8.10 12.60
N VAL A 184 -6.47 8.35 11.30
CA VAL A 184 -7.16 9.44 10.58
C VAL A 184 -8.66 9.17 10.56
N GLN A 185 -9.07 7.96 10.15
CA GLN A 185 -10.47 7.56 10.13
C GLN A 185 -11.15 7.74 11.49
N GLN A 186 -10.49 7.31 12.56
CA GLN A 186 -10.96 7.50 13.93
C GLN A 186 -11.11 8.99 14.25
N GLY A 187 -10.13 9.83 13.94
CA GLY A 187 -10.18 11.26 14.17
C GLY A 187 -11.32 11.97 13.43
N ILE A 188 -11.61 11.56 12.18
CA ILE A 188 -12.77 12.07 11.44
C ILE A 188 -14.09 11.65 12.10
N ARG A 189 -14.18 10.41 12.54
CA ARG A 189 -15.43 9.89 13.17
C ARG A 189 -15.73 10.54 14.51
N SER A 190 -14.71 10.93 15.26
CA SER A 190 -14.85 11.49 16.61
C SER A 190 -15.10 13.01 16.64
N SER A 191 -14.97 13.74 15.52
CA SER A 191 -15.19 15.19 15.50
C SER A 191 -15.98 15.63 14.27
N LYS A 192 -17.12 16.29 14.51
CA LYS A 192 -17.97 16.86 13.45
C LYS A 192 -17.28 17.93 12.62
N ASN A 193 -16.28 18.60 13.19
CA ASN A 193 -15.53 19.70 12.57
C ASN A 193 -14.24 19.21 11.87
N ALA A 194 -13.95 17.90 11.86
CA ALA A 194 -12.74 17.37 11.26
C ALA A 194 -12.83 17.23 9.75
N ILE A 195 -11.70 17.50 9.09
CA ILE A 195 -11.43 17.22 7.68
C ILE A 195 -10.07 16.55 7.53
N ALA A 196 -9.97 15.59 6.63
CA ALA A 196 -8.75 14.87 6.31
C ALA A 196 -8.78 14.31 4.88
N TYR A 197 -7.82 13.44 4.59
CA TYR A 197 -7.77 12.62 3.38
C TYR A 197 -7.50 11.15 3.74
N LEU A 198 -8.15 10.23 3.02
CA LEU A 198 -8.09 8.79 3.26
C LEU A 198 -8.13 8.01 1.94
N ASP A 199 -7.65 6.78 1.99
CA ASP A 199 -7.78 5.82 0.90
C ASP A 199 -9.18 5.20 0.85
N PHE A 200 -9.57 4.59 -0.27
CA PHE A 200 -10.87 3.93 -0.43
C PHE A 200 -11.22 2.98 0.71
N LYS A 201 -10.26 2.19 1.18
CA LYS A 201 -10.47 1.17 2.23
C LYS A 201 -10.69 1.74 3.63
N PHE A 202 -10.43 3.03 3.83
CA PHE A 202 -10.56 3.68 5.13
C PHE A 202 -11.67 4.73 5.19
N THR A 203 -12.52 4.82 4.16
CA THR A 203 -13.60 5.81 4.13
C THR A 203 -14.86 5.42 4.92
N ALA A 204 -14.98 4.18 5.37
CA ALA A 204 -16.15 3.71 6.12
C ALA A 204 -16.38 4.54 7.39
N GLY A 205 -17.63 5.01 7.59
CA GLY A 205 -18.00 5.87 8.72
C GLY A 205 -17.50 7.31 8.62
N THR A 206 -17.02 7.73 7.43
CA THR A 206 -16.71 9.12 7.06
C THR A 206 -17.61 9.59 5.93
N ALA A 207 -17.54 10.84 5.55
CA ALA A 207 -18.21 11.40 4.38
C ALA A 207 -17.19 11.84 3.32
N PRO A 208 -16.86 11.00 2.34
CA PRO A 208 -16.02 11.41 1.21
C PRO A 208 -16.73 12.51 0.39
N ALA A 209 -16.07 13.65 0.26
CA ALA A 209 -16.57 14.75 -0.56
C ALA A 209 -16.27 14.49 -2.05
N PRO A 210 -17.22 14.69 -2.96
CA PRO A 210 -16.91 14.77 -4.39
C PRO A 210 -15.85 15.86 -4.63
N PHE A 211 -14.82 15.52 -5.39
CA PHE A 211 -13.73 16.45 -5.71
C PHE A 211 -13.94 16.99 -7.14
N ASN A 212 -14.04 18.32 -7.29
CA ASN A 212 -14.36 18.98 -8.56
C ASN A 212 -15.60 18.36 -9.24
N GLY A 213 -16.64 18.04 -8.47
CA GLY A 213 -17.87 17.43 -8.96
C GLY A 213 -17.82 15.91 -9.14
N VAL A 214 -16.66 15.27 -9.00
CA VAL A 214 -16.51 13.81 -9.20
C VAL A 214 -16.45 13.08 -7.85
N PRO A 215 -17.40 12.17 -7.57
CA PRO A 215 -17.37 11.37 -6.35
C PRO A 215 -16.12 10.48 -6.25
N CYS A 216 -15.50 10.44 -5.05
CA CYS A 216 -14.38 9.57 -4.76
C CYS A 216 -14.84 8.11 -4.61
N THR A 217 -14.97 7.43 -5.74
CA THR A 217 -15.42 6.02 -5.80
C THR A 217 -14.46 5.17 -6.64
N LEU A 218 -14.44 3.87 -6.34
CA LEU A 218 -13.65 2.92 -7.11
C LEU A 218 -14.06 2.90 -8.60
N ARG A 219 -15.36 3.07 -8.89
CA ARG A 219 -15.88 3.16 -10.28
C ARG A 219 -15.24 4.33 -11.01
N ASN A 220 -15.31 5.53 -10.45
CA ASN A 220 -14.79 6.76 -11.08
C ASN A 220 -13.26 6.74 -11.20
N ALA A 221 -12.56 6.11 -10.23
CA ALA A 221 -11.12 5.90 -10.33
C ALA A 221 -10.74 4.92 -11.44
N LYS A 222 -11.51 3.84 -11.63
CA LYS A 222 -11.31 2.87 -12.71
C LYS A 222 -11.58 3.46 -14.09
N SER A 223 -12.61 4.29 -14.22
CA SER A 223 -12.95 4.96 -15.48
C SER A 223 -12.02 6.15 -15.82
N GLY A 224 -11.18 6.58 -14.86
CA GLY A 224 -10.30 7.74 -15.04
C GLY A 224 -10.99 9.08 -14.81
N GLN A 225 -12.25 9.11 -14.38
CA GLN A 225 -12.97 10.34 -14.07
C GLN A 225 -12.50 11.01 -12.77
N TYR A 226 -12.05 10.21 -11.78
CA TYR A 226 -11.56 10.74 -10.51
C TYR A 226 -10.05 10.93 -10.54
N ASP A 227 -9.59 12.19 -10.46
CA ASP A 227 -8.17 12.56 -10.56
C ASP A 227 -7.36 12.27 -9.31
N GLY A 228 -8.01 12.04 -8.16
CA GLY A 228 -7.37 11.78 -6.88
C GLY A 228 -6.78 10.38 -6.78
N VAL A 229 -6.06 9.89 -7.80
CA VAL A 229 -5.55 8.52 -7.89
C VAL A 229 -4.03 8.51 -7.84
N ARG A 230 -3.47 7.56 -7.10
CA ARG A 230 -2.02 7.33 -6.96
C ARG A 230 -1.65 5.88 -7.21
N ASN A 231 -0.36 5.62 -7.37
CA ASN A 231 0.19 4.28 -7.51
C ASN A 231 0.41 3.59 -6.15
N LEU A 232 0.32 2.25 -6.17
CA LEU A 232 0.71 1.37 -5.07
C LEU A 232 1.84 0.45 -5.53
N TRP A 233 2.92 0.40 -4.75
CA TRP A 233 4.17 -0.24 -5.13
C TRP A 233 4.62 -1.31 -4.13
N LEU A 234 5.10 -2.43 -4.66
CA LEU A 234 5.99 -3.35 -3.96
C LEU A 234 7.43 -2.96 -4.33
N VAL A 235 8.17 -2.46 -3.35
CA VAL A 235 9.55 -1.98 -3.55
C VAL A 235 10.51 -3.07 -3.15
N SER A 236 11.43 -3.47 -4.04
CA SER A 236 12.43 -4.47 -3.76
C SER A 236 13.85 -3.92 -3.96
N ARG A 237 14.82 -4.49 -3.26
CA ARG A 237 16.23 -4.26 -3.54
C ARG A 237 16.66 -5.17 -4.71
N GLY A 238 16.82 -4.57 -5.89
CA GLY A 238 17.04 -5.33 -7.12
C GLY A 238 15.85 -6.22 -7.52
N LYS A 239 16.14 -7.22 -8.38
CA LYS A 239 15.11 -8.17 -8.86
C LYS A 239 14.81 -9.21 -7.78
N PRO A 240 13.53 -9.40 -7.38
CA PRO A 240 13.16 -10.42 -6.41
C PRO A 240 13.46 -11.83 -6.92
N THR A 241 13.81 -12.75 -6.01
CA THR A 241 14.05 -14.17 -6.28
C THR A 241 13.13 -15.05 -5.43
N GLY A 242 13.15 -16.37 -5.67
CA GLY A 242 12.42 -17.35 -4.86
C GLY A 242 10.92 -17.02 -4.69
N ASP A 243 10.43 -17.10 -3.46
CA ASP A 243 9.03 -16.84 -3.14
C ASP A 243 8.64 -15.36 -3.31
N GLY A 244 9.60 -14.43 -3.19
CA GLY A 244 9.38 -13.02 -3.53
C GLY A 244 9.05 -12.84 -5.01
N ALA A 245 9.77 -13.50 -5.91
CA ALA A 245 9.49 -13.47 -7.35
C ALA A 245 8.13 -14.09 -7.68
N LYS A 246 7.79 -15.24 -7.07
CA LYS A 246 6.48 -15.89 -7.23
C LYS A 246 5.34 -14.95 -6.80
N PHE A 247 5.49 -14.32 -5.63
CA PHE A 247 4.50 -13.37 -5.11
C PHE A 247 4.33 -12.15 -6.02
N LEU A 248 5.43 -11.56 -6.48
CA LEU A 248 5.37 -10.41 -7.39
C LEU A 248 4.71 -10.78 -8.73
N SER A 249 5.07 -11.94 -9.30
CA SER A 249 4.44 -12.45 -10.52
C SER A 249 2.93 -12.65 -10.35
N TYR A 250 2.53 -13.27 -9.21
CA TYR A 250 1.11 -13.40 -8.88
C TYR A 250 0.42 -12.04 -8.75
N ALA A 251 1.01 -11.11 -8.00
CA ALA A 251 0.44 -9.77 -7.77
C ALA A 251 0.21 -8.99 -9.08
N LYS A 252 1.12 -9.13 -10.07
CA LYS A 252 1.02 -8.48 -11.38
C LYS A 252 0.18 -9.26 -12.40
N GLY A 253 -0.05 -10.55 -12.18
CA GLY A 253 -0.81 -11.45 -13.03
C GLY A 253 -2.17 -11.84 -12.44
N ALA A 254 -2.36 -13.10 -12.06
CA ALA A 254 -3.64 -13.63 -11.57
C ALA A 254 -4.21 -12.89 -10.34
N GLY A 255 -3.35 -12.31 -9.50
CA GLY A 255 -3.74 -11.48 -8.35
C GLY A 255 -4.47 -10.20 -8.73
N GLN A 256 -4.45 -9.78 -10.01
CA GLN A 256 -5.20 -8.60 -10.44
C GLN A 256 -6.72 -8.77 -10.30
N SER A 257 -7.22 -10.00 -10.27
CA SER A 257 -8.61 -10.30 -9.91
C SER A 257 -8.93 -9.93 -8.46
N VAL A 258 -7.96 -10.06 -7.54
CA VAL A 258 -8.06 -9.60 -6.14
C VAL A 258 -8.00 -8.08 -6.08
N VAL A 259 -7.06 -7.46 -6.83
CA VAL A 259 -6.94 -6.00 -6.93
C VAL A 259 -8.27 -5.37 -7.37
N ALA A 260 -8.90 -5.91 -8.41
CA ALA A 260 -10.13 -5.38 -8.98
C ALA A 260 -11.31 -5.30 -8.00
N LYS A 261 -11.28 -6.05 -6.88
CA LYS A 261 -12.36 -6.03 -5.87
C LYS A 261 -12.35 -4.79 -4.97
N GLY A 262 -11.26 -4.02 -4.95
CA GLY A 262 -11.19 -2.87 -4.05
C GLY A 262 -10.18 -1.79 -4.42
N TRP A 263 -9.47 -1.98 -5.51
CA TRP A 263 -8.46 -1.06 -6.05
C TRP A 263 -8.56 -0.98 -7.56
N VAL A 264 -7.80 -0.06 -8.15
CA VAL A 264 -7.71 0.06 -9.61
C VAL A 264 -6.61 -0.88 -10.10
N PRO A 265 -6.93 -1.90 -10.92
CA PRO A 265 -5.96 -2.86 -11.39
C PRO A 265 -4.96 -2.25 -12.39
N LEU A 266 -3.87 -2.99 -12.65
CA LEU A 266 -3.03 -2.78 -13.83
C LEU A 266 -3.83 -3.14 -15.08
N ARG A 267 -3.64 -2.37 -16.13
CA ARG A 267 -4.18 -2.70 -17.46
C ARG A 267 -3.20 -3.57 -18.21
#